data_27eee799368c06cd0aae28cdb071d0a3
#
_entry.id   27eee799368c06cd0aae28cdb071d0a3
#
_cell.length_a   1.000
_cell.length_b   1.000
_cell.length_c   1.000
_cell.angle_alpha   90.00
_cell.angle_beta   90.00
_cell.angle_gamma   90.00
#
_symmetry.space_group_name_H-M   'P 1'
#
loop_
_entity.id
_entity.type
_entity.pdbx_description
1 polymer ?
#
loop_
_entity_poly.entity_id
_entity_poly.type
_entity_poly.pdbx_seq_one_letter_code
_entity_poly.pdbx_strand_id
1 'polypeptide(L)'
;AIGADIHMAFDELTAPLAARGTIVKAMQRTHAWAERCLVRHDELNAEHLARGENLQALYGVVQGARDETLRRHSANFLGERNFDGYGIGGVFQPGEIADVVSWVCETLPEDKPRHLLGLGSQPADLFLGVEYGIDTFDCVAPTRQARNGALYTFDGRINISNARFCEDFAPIDAECDCYTCQHHTRAYINHLFRADEILGATLASIHNERFVVRTVDQIRASLLDGTFFDFKQSFLARYYGDDLPIGVTL
;
A
#
# COMPACT_ATOMS: atom_id res chain seq x y z
N ALA A 1 10.82 -22.75 8.16
CA ALA A 1 10.09 -21.68 7.50
C ALA A 1 10.18 -20.37 8.27
N ILE A 2 9.80 -19.25 7.64
CA ILE A 2 9.88 -17.90 8.24
C ILE A 2 8.81 -17.74 9.33
N GLY A 3 7.66 -18.40 9.21
CA GLY A 3 6.57 -18.38 10.21
C GLY A 3 5.70 -17.12 10.12
N ALA A 4 5.52 -16.56 8.92
CA ALA A 4 4.57 -15.47 8.71
C ALA A 4 3.13 -15.93 8.92
N ASP A 5 2.28 -15.09 9.53
CA ASP A 5 0.87 -15.41 9.75
C ASP A 5 0.07 -15.39 8.43
N ILE A 6 0.44 -14.51 7.51
CA ILE A 6 -0.15 -14.38 6.16
C ILE A 6 0.96 -14.52 5.12
N HIS A 7 0.71 -15.27 4.06
CA HIS A 7 1.61 -15.35 2.90
C HIS A 7 0.85 -15.33 1.58
N MET A 8 1.53 -14.89 0.53
CA MET A 8 0.97 -14.80 -0.82
C MET A 8 1.28 -16.07 -1.61
N ALA A 9 0.34 -16.54 -2.42
CA ALA A 9 0.63 -17.54 -3.43
C ALA A 9 1.63 -16.98 -4.45
N PHE A 10 2.44 -17.83 -5.07
CA PHE A 10 3.35 -17.41 -6.12
C PHE A 10 2.59 -16.83 -7.32
N ASP A 11 3.10 -15.74 -7.85
CA ASP A 11 2.57 -15.05 -9.00
C ASP A 11 3.66 -14.64 -10.00
N GLU A 12 3.26 -14.30 -11.21
CA GLU A 12 4.15 -13.75 -12.23
C GLU A 12 3.68 -12.35 -12.65
N LEU A 13 4.42 -11.36 -12.16
CA LEU A 13 4.24 -9.97 -12.55
C LEU A 13 4.76 -9.74 -13.97
N THR A 14 3.97 -9.05 -14.81
CA THR A 14 4.39 -8.65 -16.15
C THR A 14 4.85 -7.20 -16.18
N ALA A 15 5.71 -6.86 -17.16
CA ALA A 15 6.03 -5.46 -17.43
C ALA A 15 4.76 -4.67 -17.80
N PRO A 16 4.68 -3.35 -17.46
CA PRO A 16 3.47 -2.54 -17.66
C PRO A 16 2.96 -2.50 -19.11
N LEU A 17 3.87 -2.60 -20.08
CA LEU A 17 3.58 -2.56 -21.53
C LEU A 17 3.77 -3.93 -22.22
N ALA A 18 3.69 -5.01 -21.46
CA ALA A 18 3.80 -6.35 -22.03
C ALA A 18 2.69 -6.62 -23.05
N ALA A 19 3.01 -7.37 -24.11
CA ALA A 19 2.02 -7.81 -25.08
C ALA A 19 0.94 -8.67 -24.40
N ARG A 20 -0.33 -8.53 -24.84
CA ARG A 20 -1.47 -9.25 -24.24
C ARG A 20 -1.27 -10.76 -24.15
N GLY A 21 -0.64 -11.37 -25.16
CA GLY A 21 -0.32 -12.80 -25.10
C GLY A 21 0.68 -13.20 -24.00
N THR A 22 1.60 -12.31 -23.65
CA THR A 22 2.52 -12.49 -22.51
C THR A 22 1.75 -12.38 -21.19
N ILE A 23 0.87 -11.38 -21.07
CA ILE A 23 0.04 -11.19 -19.88
C ILE A 23 -0.86 -12.42 -19.63
N VAL A 24 -1.50 -12.95 -20.66
CA VAL A 24 -2.33 -14.16 -20.57
C VAL A 24 -1.52 -15.37 -20.09
N LYS A 25 -0.31 -15.58 -20.64
CA LYS A 25 0.55 -16.70 -20.23
C LYS A 25 1.02 -16.56 -18.77
N ALA A 26 1.39 -15.36 -18.36
CA ALA A 26 1.78 -15.06 -16.97
C ALA A 26 0.62 -15.30 -16.00
N MET A 27 -0.58 -14.81 -16.34
CA MET A 27 -1.79 -15.04 -15.56
C MET A 27 -2.12 -16.53 -15.44
N GLN A 28 -2.07 -17.30 -16.52
CA GLN A 28 -2.30 -18.74 -16.49
C GLN A 28 -1.28 -19.47 -15.60
N ARG A 29 -0.01 -19.03 -15.61
CA ARG A 29 1.03 -19.58 -14.74
C ARG A 29 0.78 -19.23 -13.28
N THR A 30 0.39 -17.99 -13.00
CA THR A 30 -0.04 -17.53 -11.68
C THR A 30 -1.17 -18.40 -11.14
N HIS A 31 -2.20 -18.67 -11.95
CA HIS A 31 -3.33 -19.53 -11.57
C HIS A 31 -2.87 -20.97 -11.25
N ALA A 32 -2.04 -21.56 -12.11
CA ALA A 32 -1.51 -22.90 -11.86
C ALA A 32 -0.64 -22.99 -10.59
N TRP A 33 0.11 -21.93 -10.28
CA TRP A 33 0.87 -21.85 -9.04
C TRP A 33 -0.02 -21.62 -7.83
N ALA A 34 -1.05 -20.80 -7.94
CA ALA A 34 -2.03 -20.56 -6.90
C ALA A 34 -2.71 -21.86 -6.44
N GLU A 35 -3.14 -22.71 -7.39
CA GLU A 35 -3.70 -24.03 -7.07
C GLU A 35 -2.72 -24.94 -6.33
N ARG A 36 -1.47 -25.00 -6.77
CA ARG A 36 -0.44 -25.80 -6.07
C ARG A 36 -0.11 -25.25 -4.67
N CYS A 37 -0.08 -23.92 -4.53
CA CYS A 37 0.11 -23.29 -3.24
C CYS A 37 -1.04 -23.63 -2.29
N LEU A 38 -2.28 -23.58 -2.76
CA LEU A 38 -3.47 -23.89 -1.96
C LEU A 38 -3.43 -25.34 -1.44
N VAL A 39 -3.17 -26.29 -2.31
CA VAL A 39 -3.04 -27.71 -1.90
C VAL A 39 -1.97 -27.89 -0.82
N ARG A 40 -0.77 -27.29 -1.04
CA ARG A 40 0.31 -27.42 -0.04
C ARG A 40 0.03 -26.68 1.25
N HIS A 41 -0.65 -25.55 1.17
CA HIS A 41 -1.10 -24.79 2.33
C HIS A 41 -2.05 -25.59 3.21
N ASP A 42 -3.06 -26.22 2.61
CA ASP A 42 -4.04 -27.05 3.32
C ASP A 42 -3.37 -28.24 4.04
N GLU A 43 -2.42 -28.91 3.36
CA GLU A 43 -1.63 -29.99 3.97
C GLU A 43 -0.84 -29.50 5.19
N LEU A 44 -0.13 -28.37 5.07
CA LEU A 44 0.67 -27.80 6.14
C LEU A 44 -0.19 -27.32 7.31
N ASN A 45 -1.32 -26.67 7.03
CA ASN A 45 -2.24 -26.25 8.09
C ASN A 45 -2.86 -27.44 8.82
N ALA A 46 -3.15 -28.56 8.13
CA ALA A 46 -3.57 -29.79 8.79
C ALA A 46 -2.48 -30.36 9.73
N GLU A 47 -1.21 -30.31 9.31
CA GLU A 47 -0.06 -30.70 10.15
C GLU A 47 0.09 -29.77 11.37
N HIS A 48 -0.05 -28.42 11.18
CA HIS A 48 0.01 -27.43 12.26
C HIS A 48 -1.11 -27.65 13.27
N LEU A 49 -2.34 -27.85 12.78
CA LEU A 49 -3.49 -28.13 13.64
C LEU A 49 -3.28 -29.38 14.49
N ALA A 50 -2.73 -30.45 13.90
CA ALA A 50 -2.44 -31.70 14.62
C ALA A 50 -1.38 -31.52 15.73
N ARG A 51 -0.51 -30.49 15.60
CA ARG A 51 0.50 -30.15 16.63
C ARG A 51 0.04 -29.07 17.62
N GLY A 52 -1.18 -28.53 17.46
CA GLY A 52 -1.69 -27.42 18.28
C GLY A 52 -0.97 -26.09 18.00
N GLU A 53 -0.42 -25.92 16.80
CA GLU A 53 0.24 -24.70 16.33
C GLU A 53 -0.76 -23.75 15.66
N ASN A 54 -0.40 -22.47 15.52
CA ASN A 54 -1.21 -21.50 14.83
C ASN A 54 -1.30 -21.82 13.34
N LEU A 55 -2.48 -21.61 12.75
CA LEU A 55 -2.70 -21.71 11.33
C LEU A 55 -2.18 -20.46 10.62
N GLN A 56 -1.75 -20.63 9.38
CA GLN A 56 -1.36 -19.52 8.51
C GLN A 56 -2.50 -19.22 7.53
N ALA A 57 -2.55 -18.00 7.01
CA ALA A 57 -3.46 -17.58 5.95
C ALA A 57 -2.73 -17.53 4.61
N LEU A 58 -3.40 -17.95 3.54
CA LEU A 58 -2.89 -17.88 2.16
C LEU A 58 -3.75 -16.92 1.33
N TYR A 59 -3.12 -15.92 0.72
CA TYR A 59 -3.77 -14.99 -0.20
C TYR A 59 -3.47 -15.37 -1.65
N GLY A 60 -4.52 -15.42 -2.49
CA GLY A 60 -4.39 -15.55 -3.94
C GLY A 60 -4.03 -14.20 -4.55
N VAL A 61 -3.16 -14.17 -5.58
CA VAL A 61 -2.72 -12.92 -6.21
C VAL A 61 -3.40 -12.72 -7.57
N VAL A 62 -4.23 -11.69 -7.68
CA VAL A 62 -4.93 -11.32 -8.91
C VAL A 62 -3.96 -10.61 -9.86
N GLN A 63 -3.78 -11.15 -11.05
CA GLN A 63 -3.00 -10.57 -12.14
C GLN A 63 -3.89 -10.20 -13.32
N GLY A 64 -3.36 -9.60 -14.40
CA GLY A 64 -4.12 -9.21 -15.59
C GLY A 64 -3.71 -7.85 -16.16
N ALA A 65 -2.65 -7.22 -15.60
CA ALA A 65 -2.14 -5.90 -16.00
C ALA A 65 -3.27 -4.85 -16.02
N ARG A 66 -3.47 -4.14 -17.15
CA ARG A 66 -4.49 -3.10 -17.37
C ARG A 66 -5.65 -3.57 -18.23
N ASP A 67 -5.86 -4.87 -18.36
CA ASP A 67 -6.94 -5.45 -19.15
C ASP A 67 -8.08 -5.87 -18.24
N GLU A 68 -9.21 -5.17 -18.29
CA GLU A 68 -10.38 -5.44 -17.46
C GLU A 68 -10.84 -6.89 -17.57
N THR A 69 -10.91 -7.42 -18.80
CA THR A 69 -11.35 -8.79 -19.03
C THR A 69 -10.44 -9.80 -18.31
N LEU A 70 -9.12 -9.58 -18.35
CA LEU A 70 -8.16 -10.46 -17.69
C LEU A 70 -8.21 -10.29 -16.15
N ARG A 71 -8.39 -9.06 -15.65
CA ARG A 71 -8.56 -8.80 -14.21
C ARG A 71 -9.77 -9.50 -13.65
N ARG A 72 -10.94 -9.31 -14.29
CA ARG A 72 -12.19 -9.98 -13.88
C ARG A 72 -12.07 -11.49 -13.99
N HIS A 73 -11.45 -12.01 -15.06
CA HIS A 73 -11.20 -13.44 -15.20
C HIS A 73 -10.31 -13.99 -14.07
N SER A 74 -9.22 -13.29 -13.74
CA SER A 74 -8.32 -13.69 -12.65
C SER A 74 -9.01 -13.62 -11.29
N ALA A 75 -9.78 -12.58 -11.02
CA ALA A 75 -10.54 -12.41 -9.78
C ALA A 75 -11.59 -13.52 -9.62
N ASN A 76 -12.37 -13.82 -10.66
CA ASN A 76 -13.32 -14.93 -10.64
C ASN A 76 -12.63 -16.28 -10.36
N PHE A 77 -11.54 -16.58 -11.10
CA PHE A 77 -10.79 -17.81 -10.92
C PHE A 77 -10.32 -18.01 -9.48
N LEU A 78 -9.79 -16.97 -8.85
CA LEU A 78 -9.31 -17.03 -7.46
C LEU A 78 -10.47 -17.00 -6.46
N GLY A 79 -11.51 -16.20 -6.72
CA GLY A 79 -12.69 -16.06 -5.86
C GLY A 79 -13.50 -17.34 -5.70
N GLU A 80 -13.47 -18.24 -6.70
CA GLU A 80 -14.09 -19.57 -6.63
C GLU A 80 -13.30 -20.59 -5.79
N ARG A 81 -12.13 -20.20 -5.29
CA ARG A 81 -11.22 -21.06 -4.51
C ARG A 81 -11.15 -20.61 -3.06
N ASN A 82 -10.78 -21.51 -2.16
CA ASN A 82 -10.78 -21.26 -0.74
C ASN A 82 -9.50 -20.56 -0.25
N PHE A 83 -9.18 -19.36 -0.81
CA PHE A 83 -8.17 -18.49 -0.27
C PHE A 83 -8.71 -17.72 0.94
N ASP A 84 -7.82 -17.36 1.89
CA ASP A 84 -8.17 -16.57 3.08
C ASP A 84 -8.29 -15.08 2.76
N GLY A 85 -7.71 -14.63 1.65
CA GLY A 85 -7.76 -13.26 1.15
C GLY A 85 -7.15 -13.15 -0.24
N TYR A 86 -7.07 -11.92 -0.76
CA TYR A 86 -6.60 -11.68 -2.11
C TYR A 86 -5.62 -10.51 -2.16
N GLY A 87 -4.50 -10.72 -2.87
CA GLY A 87 -3.56 -9.66 -3.25
C GLY A 87 -3.89 -9.14 -4.65
N ILE A 88 -3.91 -7.82 -4.83
CA ILE A 88 -4.07 -7.20 -6.15
C ILE A 88 -2.69 -6.77 -6.62
N GLY A 89 -2.10 -7.58 -7.51
CA GLY A 89 -0.77 -7.35 -8.07
C GLY A 89 -0.80 -6.51 -9.33
N GLY A 90 0.31 -5.85 -9.63
CA GLY A 90 0.49 -5.12 -10.87
C GLY A 90 1.33 -3.86 -10.72
N VAL A 91 1.72 -3.29 -11.87
CA VAL A 91 2.30 -1.95 -11.92
C VAL A 91 1.25 -1.04 -12.53
N PHE A 92 0.84 -0.04 -11.77
CA PHE A 92 -0.20 0.91 -12.16
C PHE A 92 0.43 2.23 -12.60
N GLN A 93 -0.18 2.86 -13.61
CA GLN A 93 0.11 4.24 -13.98
C GLN A 93 -0.75 5.18 -13.12
N PRO A 94 -0.35 6.43 -12.93
CA PRO A 94 -1.22 7.43 -12.30
C PRO A 94 -2.60 7.46 -12.97
N GLY A 95 -3.66 7.40 -12.18
CA GLY A 95 -5.06 7.40 -12.65
C GLY A 95 -5.66 6.03 -12.99
N GLU A 96 -4.90 4.93 -12.93
CA GLU A 96 -5.41 3.58 -13.23
C GLU A 96 -5.87 2.80 -12.00
N ILE A 97 -5.54 3.28 -10.81
CA ILE A 97 -5.82 2.56 -9.55
C ILE A 97 -7.32 2.33 -9.40
N ALA A 98 -8.12 3.37 -9.58
CA ALA A 98 -9.57 3.33 -9.43
C ALA A 98 -10.20 2.24 -10.32
N ASP A 99 -9.88 2.25 -11.62
CA ASP A 99 -10.42 1.31 -12.58
C ASP A 99 -10.02 -0.14 -12.23
N VAL A 100 -8.72 -0.39 -12.06
CA VAL A 100 -8.21 -1.75 -11.81
C VAL A 100 -8.72 -2.30 -10.48
N VAL A 101 -8.76 -1.48 -9.44
CA VAL A 101 -9.25 -1.92 -8.11
C VAL A 101 -10.75 -2.18 -8.16
N SER A 102 -11.56 -1.31 -8.80
CA SER A 102 -12.99 -1.53 -8.90
C SER A 102 -13.33 -2.83 -9.65
N TRP A 103 -12.71 -3.09 -10.81
CA TRP A 103 -12.94 -4.32 -11.58
C TRP A 103 -12.67 -5.59 -10.76
N VAL A 104 -11.65 -5.55 -9.92
CA VAL A 104 -11.27 -6.70 -9.09
C VAL A 104 -12.18 -6.80 -7.88
N CYS A 105 -12.42 -5.71 -7.16
CA CYS A 105 -13.22 -5.70 -5.93
C CYS A 105 -14.71 -5.97 -6.17
N GLU A 106 -15.27 -5.56 -7.32
CA GLU A 106 -16.62 -5.92 -7.75
C GLU A 106 -16.80 -7.42 -8.04
N THR A 107 -15.68 -8.14 -8.27
CA THR A 107 -15.68 -9.54 -8.67
C THR A 107 -15.34 -10.49 -7.52
N LEU A 108 -14.45 -10.07 -6.61
CA LEU A 108 -14.01 -10.87 -5.47
C LEU A 108 -15.07 -10.98 -4.38
N PRO A 109 -15.09 -12.07 -3.58
CA PRO A 109 -15.93 -12.18 -2.40
C PRO A 109 -15.74 -10.98 -1.45
N GLU A 110 -16.84 -10.43 -0.95
CA GLU A 110 -16.84 -9.22 -0.11
C GLU A 110 -16.37 -9.53 1.33
N ASP A 111 -16.56 -10.76 1.79
CA ASP A 111 -16.21 -11.25 3.13
C ASP A 111 -14.75 -11.62 3.30
N LYS A 112 -13.93 -11.45 2.28
CA LYS A 112 -12.49 -11.78 2.29
C LYS A 112 -11.63 -10.51 2.17
N PRO A 113 -10.54 -10.40 2.97
CA PRO A 113 -9.66 -9.24 2.90
C PRO A 113 -8.96 -9.10 1.54
N ARG A 114 -8.82 -7.85 1.10
CA ARG A 114 -8.22 -7.45 -0.17
C ARG A 114 -7.00 -6.57 0.11
N HIS A 115 -5.85 -7.02 -0.36
CA HIS A 115 -4.57 -6.36 -0.15
C HIS A 115 -4.05 -5.75 -1.46
N LEU A 116 -3.79 -4.45 -1.48
CA LEU A 116 -3.24 -3.78 -2.66
C LEU A 116 -1.71 -3.75 -2.58
N LEU A 117 -1.07 -4.51 -3.48
CA LEU A 117 0.38 -4.73 -3.46
C LEU A 117 1.16 -3.54 -4.02
N GLY A 118 2.12 -3.03 -3.24
CA GLY A 118 3.12 -2.06 -3.68
C GLY A 118 2.60 -0.65 -3.95
N LEU A 119 1.41 -0.29 -3.48
CA LEU A 119 0.80 1.02 -3.67
C LEU A 119 0.70 1.83 -2.38
N GLY A 120 0.64 3.15 -2.52
CA GLY A 120 0.66 4.11 -1.42
C GLY A 120 1.85 5.06 -1.52
N SER A 121 2.32 5.32 -2.75
CA SER A 121 3.41 6.28 -2.99
C SER A 121 3.00 7.72 -2.68
N GLN A 122 1.71 7.97 -2.73
CA GLN A 122 1.07 9.23 -2.37
C GLN A 122 -0.09 8.95 -1.43
N PRO A 123 -0.40 9.85 -0.46
CA PRO A 123 -1.55 9.65 0.43
C PRO A 123 -2.89 9.45 -0.31
N ALA A 124 -3.06 10.09 -1.48
CA ALA A 124 -4.26 9.93 -2.30
C ALA A 124 -4.50 8.48 -2.75
N ASP A 125 -3.44 7.69 -2.97
CA ASP A 125 -3.56 6.28 -3.36
C ASP A 125 -4.26 5.44 -2.27
N LEU A 126 -4.04 5.80 -0.99
CA LEU A 126 -4.67 5.13 0.15
C LEU A 126 -6.18 5.38 0.16
N PHE A 127 -6.59 6.63 -0.03
CA PHE A 127 -8.01 6.99 -0.10
C PHE A 127 -8.70 6.32 -1.28
N LEU A 128 -8.09 6.34 -2.47
CA LEU A 128 -8.64 5.66 -3.65
C LEU A 128 -8.75 4.15 -3.42
N GLY A 129 -7.71 3.52 -2.90
CA GLY A 129 -7.75 2.09 -2.62
C GLY A 129 -8.92 1.72 -1.70
N VAL A 130 -9.06 2.44 -0.58
CA VAL A 130 -10.15 2.20 0.39
C VAL A 130 -11.52 2.48 -0.21
N GLU A 131 -11.68 3.57 -0.96
CA GLU A 131 -12.95 3.92 -1.64
C GLU A 131 -13.43 2.81 -2.56
N TYR A 132 -12.51 2.11 -3.23
CA TYR A 132 -12.82 1.00 -4.14
C TYR A 132 -12.73 -0.39 -3.49
N GLY A 133 -12.61 -0.49 -2.16
CA GLY A 133 -12.77 -1.74 -1.42
C GLY A 133 -11.48 -2.47 -1.04
N ILE A 134 -10.38 -1.76 -0.86
CA ILE A 134 -9.11 -2.29 -0.34
C ILE A 134 -9.07 -2.18 1.19
N ASP A 135 -8.61 -3.24 1.85
CA ASP A 135 -8.52 -3.33 3.30
C ASP A 135 -7.11 -3.07 3.83
N THR A 136 -6.08 -3.51 3.09
CA THR A 136 -4.67 -3.41 3.54
C THR A 136 -3.73 -3.06 2.39
N PHE A 137 -2.56 -2.49 2.75
CA PHE A 137 -1.56 -1.98 1.81
C PHE A 137 -0.15 -2.37 2.24
N ASP A 138 0.76 -2.48 1.29
CA ASP A 138 2.19 -2.41 1.51
C ASP A 138 2.82 -1.38 0.56
N CYS A 139 3.83 -0.65 1.02
CA CYS A 139 4.52 0.31 0.17
C CYS A 139 5.95 0.61 0.65
N VAL A 140 6.88 0.60 -0.27
CA VAL A 140 8.28 1.02 -0.01
C VAL A 140 8.48 2.54 -0.09
N ALA A 141 7.49 3.28 -0.59
CA ALA A 141 7.65 4.71 -0.88
C ALA A 141 7.93 5.56 0.36
N PRO A 142 7.30 5.35 1.52
CA PRO A 142 7.55 6.17 2.70
C PRO A 142 9.03 6.19 3.10
N THR A 143 9.66 5.03 3.24
CA THR A 143 11.08 4.92 3.59
C THR A 143 12.00 5.32 2.43
N ARG A 144 11.65 5.00 1.18
CA ARG A 144 12.42 5.42 0.01
C ARG A 144 12.45 6.94 -0.13
N GLN A 145 11.32 7.62 0.02
CA GLN A 145 11.23 9.08 -0.02
C GLN A 145 11.98 9.71 1.15
N ALA A 146 11.80 9.16 2.35
CA ALA A 146 12.49 9.62 3.55
C ALA A 146 14.02 9.61 3.37
N ARG A 147 14.59 8.52 2.87
CA ARG A 147 16.04 8.41 2.61
C ARG A 147 16.57 9.45 1.61
N ASN A 148 15.69 10.01 0.77
CA ASN A 148 16.01 11.08 -0.16
C ASN A 148 15.61 12.48 0.36
N GLY A 149 15.28 12.60 1.65
CA GLY A 149 14.92 13.87 2.29
C GLY A 149 13.52 14.38 1.97
N ALA A 150 12.68 13.59 1.30
CA ALA A 150 11.29 13.94 1.04
C ALA A 150 10.39 13.44 2.19
N LEU A 151 9.77 14.37 2.92
CA LEU A 151 8.98 14.10 4.12
C LEU A 151 7.53 14.50 3.90
N TYR A 152 6.61 13.70 4.43
CA TYR A 152 5.19 13.98 4.44
C TYR A 152 4.86 14.93 5.61
N THR A 153 3.96 15.86 5.38
CA THR A 153 3.29 16.64 6.44
C THR A 153 1.82 16.75 6.09
N PHE A 154 0.96 17.09 7.04
CA PHE A 154 -0.47 17.31 6.72
C PHE A 154 -0.71 18.49 5.76
N ASP A 155 0.25 19.40 5.62
CA ASP A 155 0.22 20.52 4.68
C ASP A 155 1.00 20.26 3.38
N GLY A 156 1.22 18.97 3.05
CA GLY A 156 1.91 18.56 1.85
C GLY A 156 3.34 18.06 2.08
N ARG A 157 4.01 17.72 0.98
CA ARG A 157 5.35 17.15 1.02
C ARG A 157 6.43 18.24 1.06
N ILE A 158 7.40 18.08 1.94
CA ILE A 158 8.57 18.94 2.02
C ILE A 158 9.85 18.20 1.63
N ASN A 159 10.86 18.93 1.12
CA ASN A 159 12.22 18.39 0.99
C ASN A 159 13.08 19.00 2.09
N ILE A 160 13.47 18.18 3.07
CA ILE A 160 14.18 18.62 4.27
C ILE A 160 15.59 19.16 3.97
N SER A 161 16.20 18.78 2.83
CA SER A 161 17.52 19.28 2.43
C SER A 161 17.51 20.73 1.95
N ASN A 162 16.32 21.34 1.79
CA ASN A 162 16.19 22.74 1.40
C ASN A 162 16.79 23.67 2.46
N ALA A 163 17.54 24.68 2.02
CA ALA A 163 18.24 25.64 2.89
C ALA A 163 17.30 26.41 3.84
N ARG A 164 16.03 26.57 3.49
CA ARG A 164 15.04 27.23 4.36
C ARG A 164 14.85 26.55 5.72
N PHE A 165 15.25 25.29 5.85
CA PHE A 165 15.11 24.50 7.08
C PHE A 165 16.35 24.52 7.97
N CYS A 166 17.45 25.16 7.56
CA CYS A 166 18.70 25.13 8.32
C CYS A 166 18.60 25.83 9.71
N GLU A 167 17.67 26.74 9.88
CA GLU A 167 17.40 27.46 11.15
C GLU A 167 15.94 27.28 11.60
N ASP A 168 15.23 26.27 11.07
CA ASP A 168 13.84 25.98 11.45
C ASP A 168 13.81 25.00 12.63
N PHE A 169 13.59 25.52 13.83
CA PHE A 169 13.56 24.75 15.08
C PHE A 169 12.19 24.12 15.39
N ALA A 170 11.22 24.18 14.47
CA ALA A 170 9.97 23.46 14.58
C ALA A 170 10.16 21.94 14.30
N PRO A 171 9.24 21.06 14.76
CA PRO A 171 9.21 19.65 14.34
C PRO A 171 8.92 19.53 12.84
N ILE A 172 9.12 18.35 12.26
CA ILE A 172 8.78 18.09 10.84
C ILE A 172 7.29 18.41 10.60
N ASP A 173 6.43 17.95 11.51
CA ASP A 173 5.00 18.23 11.51
C ASP A 173 4.54 18.42 12.96
N ALA A 174 3.85 19.54 13.24
CA ALA A 174 3.41 19.88 14.59
C ALA A 174 2.31 18.96 15.13
N GLU A 175 1.55 18.34 14.24
CA GLU A 175 0.48 17.40 14.60
C GLU A 175 0.98 15.94 14.72
N CYS A 176 2.24 15.67 14.37
CA CYS A 176 2.79 14.31 14.35
C CYS A 176 3.33 13.92 15.74
N ASP A 177 2.90 12.75 16.20
CA ASP A 177 3.29 12.15 17.49
C ASP A 177 4.49 11.19 17.39
N CYS A 178 5.18 11.12 16.25
CA CYS A 178 6.33 10.22 16.09
C CYS A 178 7.53 10.65 16.94
N TYR A 179 8.42 9.71 17.24
CA TYR A 179 9.65 9.97 17.98
C TYR A 179 10.45 11.13 17.38
N THR A 180 10.56 11.19 16.05
CA THR A 180 11.34 12.24 15.38
C THR A 180 10.76 13.64 15.64
N CYS A 181 9.43 13.81 15.52
CA CYS A 181 8.78 15.10 15.75
C CYS A 181 8.78 15.53 17.22
N GLN A 182 8.77 14.56 18.16
CA GLN A 182 8.81 14.85 19.59
C GLN A 182 10.19 15.25 20.12
N HIS A 183 11.27 14.79 19.45
CA HIS A 183 12.62 14.92 19.98
C HIS A 183 13.59 15.71 19.09
N HIS A 184 13.23 15.98 17.83
CA HIS A 184 14.11 16.60 16.85
C HIS A 184 13.42 17.70 16.06
N THR A 185 14.21 18.68 15.61
CA THR A 185 13.76 19.82 14.82
C THR A 185 14.07 19.63 13.33
N ARG A 186 13.38 20.36 12.46
CA ARG A 186 13.70 20.43 11.02
C ARG A 186 15.15 20.84 10.79
N ALA A 187 15.67 21.81 11.56
CA ALA A 187 17.07 22.24 11.46
C ALA A 187 18.05 21.09 11.74
N TYR A 188 17.79 20.29 12.77
CA TYR A 188 18.65 19.15 13.08
C TYR A 188 18.60 18.08 11.99
N ILE A 189 17.43 17.72 11.50
CA ILE A 189 17.28 16.74 10.39
C ILE A 189 17.94 17.29 9.12
N ASN A 190 17.73 18.57 8.77
CA ASN A 190 18.41 19.25 7.66
C ASN A 190 19.92 19.14 7.78
N HIS A 191 20.48 19.40 8.97
CA HIS A 191 21.91 19.29 9.23
C HIS A 191 22.40 17.88 8.98
N LEU A 192 21.72 16.84 9.46
CA LEU A 192 22.09 15.44 9.24
C LEU A 192 22.12 15.06 7.75
N PHE A 193 21.15 15.50 6.97
CA PHE A 193 21.13 15.27 5.52
C PHE A 193 22.27 16.00 4.80
N ARG A 194 22.61 17.21 5.22
CA ARG A 194 23.72 17.98 4.64
C ARG A 194 25.10 17.43 5.03
N ALA A 195 25.18 16.80 6.19
CA ALA A 195 26.39 16.14 6.67
C ALA A 195 26.52 14.68 6.18
N ASP A 196 25.55 14.21 5.38
CA ASP A 196 25.46 12.82 4.88
C ASP A 196 25.46 11.75 6.00
N GLU A 197 24.80 12.09 7.13
CA GLU A 197 24.67 11.22 8.28
C GLU A 197 23.50 10.24 8.11
N ILE A 198 23.75 8.94 8.30
CA ILE A 198 22.73 7.86 8.18
C ILE A 198 21.55 8.10 9.13
N LEU A 199 21.79 8.70 10.30
CA LEU A 199 20.75 9.02 11.28
C LEU A 199 19.66 9.90 10.69
N GLY A 200 19.98 10.81 9.77
CA GLY A 200 18.99 11.64 9.08
C GLY A 200 17.96 10.80 8.32
N ALA A 201 18.41 9.82 7.55
CA ALA A 201 17.54 8.89 6.82
C ALA A 201 16.69 8.01 7.77
N THR A 202 17.25 7.59 8.90
CA THR A 202 16.55 6.80 9.93
C THR A 202 15.42 7.61 10.57
N LEU A 203 15.71 8.81 11.06
CA LEU A 203 14.71 9.68 11.70
C LEU A 203 13.61 10.12 10.71
N ALA A 204 14.00 10.41 9.47
CA ALA A 204 13.06 10.71 8.38
C ALA A 204 12.13 9.52 8.08
N SER A 205 12.66 8.29 8.08
CA SER A 205 11.86 7.07 7.86
C SER A 205 10.85 6.84 8.99
N ILE A 206 11.27 7.00 10.24
CA ILE A 206 10.36 6.91 11.41
C ILE A 206 9.17 7.87 11.27
N HIS A 207 9.46 9.09 10.81
CA HIS A 207 8.40 10.08 10.60
C HIS A 207 7.46 9.71 9.45
N ASN A 208 7.99 9.37 8.27
CA ASN A 208 7.17 9.03 7.11
C ASN A 208 6.31 7.78 7.34
N GLU A 209 6.86 6.76 7.99
CA GLU A 209 6.09 5.56 8.36
C GLU A 209 4.94 5.90 9.31
N ARG A 210 5.21 6.69 10.36
CA ARG A 210 4.16 7.11 11.29
C ARG A 210 3.08 7.94 10.61
N PHE A 211 3.46 8.82 9.69
CA PHE A 211 2.51 9.62 8.91
C PHE A 211 1.54 8.71 8.13
N VAL A 212 2.06 7.73 7.40
CA VAL A 212 1.24 6.82 6.58
C VAL A 212 0.35 5.95 7.46
N VAL A 213 0.89 5.34 8.50
CA VAL A 213 0.12 4.51 9.45
C VAL A 213 -1.00 5.32 10.10
N ARG A 214 -0.69 6.54 10.60
CA ARG A 214 -1.70 7.42 11.18
C ARG A 214 -2.79 7.82 10.18
N THR A 215 -2.42 8.09 8.92
CA THR A 215 -3.40 8.40 7.86
C THR A 215 -4.35 7.22 7.65
N VAL A 216 -3.84 5.98 7.59
CA VAL A 216 -4.68 4.78 7.46
C VAL A 216 -5.56 4.57 8.69
N ASP A 217 -5.04 4.80 9.91
CA ASP A 217 -5.84 4.75 11.15
C ASP A 217 -7.01 5.77 11.11
N GLN A 218 -6.74 6.99 10.62
CA GLN A 218 -7.77 8.02 10.47
C GLN A 218 -8.80 7.66 9.38
N ILE A 219 -8.36 7.10 8.25
CA ILE A 219 -9.25 6.56 7.21
C ILE A 219 -10.15 5.48 7.82
N ARG A 220 -9.59 4.53 8.56
CA ARG A 220 -10.37 3.48 9.23
C ARG A 220 -11.39 4.08 10.21
N ALA A 221 -10.99 5.04 11.04
CA ALA A 221 -11.90 5.71 11.97
C ALA A 221 -13.05 6.39 11.23
N SER A 222 -12.77 7.12 10.15
CA SER A 222 -13.78 7.82 9.34
C SER A 222 -14.78 6.87 8.66
N LEU A 223 -14.34 5.66 8.29
CA LEU A 223 -15.25 4.62 7.79
C LEU A 223 -16.24 4.17 8.88
N LEU A 224 -15.72 3.92 10.10
CA LEU A 224 -16.55 3.48 11.23
C LEU A 224 -17.54 4.55 11.67
N ASP A 225 -17.16 5.82 11.55
CA ASP A 225 -18.00 6.97 11.91
C ASP A 225 -18.91 7.43 10.75
N GLY A 226 -18.79 6.84 9.56
CA GLY A 226 -19.56 7.22 8.36
C GLY A 226 -19.15 8.57 7.74
N THR A 227 -17.96 9.09 8.06
CA THR A 227 -17.45 10.41 7.62
C THR A 227 -16.31 10.32 6.59
N PHE A 228 -16.14 9.18 5.95
CA PHE A 228 -15.00 8.91 5.06
C PHE A 228 -14.85 9.94 3.94
N PHE A 229 -15.92 10.29 3.25
CA PHE A 229 -15.85 11.22 2.12
C PHE A 229 -15.53 12.66 2.57
N ASP A 230 -16.07 13.11 3.68
CA ASP A 230 -15.75 14.41 4.25
C ASP A 230 -14.27 14.47 4.70
N PHE A 231 -13.79 13.39 5.32
CA PHE A 231 -12.39 13.28 5.71
C PHE A 231 -11.47 13.23 4.49
N LYS A 232 -11.78 12.42 3.47
CA LYS A 232 -11.05 12.35 2.20
C LYS A 232 -10.92 13.76 1.60
N GLN A 233 -12.04 14.46 1.43
CA GLN A 233 -12.08 15.79 0.83
C GLN A 233 -11.22 16.79 1.60
N SER A 234 -11.39 16.87 2.92
CA SER A 234 -10.64 17.81 3.77
C SER A 234 -9.15 17.50 3.78
N PHE A 235 -8.76 16.23 3.87
CA PHE A 235 -7.37 15.81 3.86
C PHE A 235 -6.70 16.13 2.52
N LEU A 236 -7.31 15.73 1.40
CA LEU A 236 -6.73 15.93 0.08
C LEU A 236 -6.64 17.42 -0.30
N ALA A 237 -7.65 18.20 0.04
CA ALA A 237 -7.63 19.65 -0.17
C ALA A 237 -6.49 20.33 0.65
N ARG A 238 -6.28 19.91 1.90
CA ARG A 238 -5.19 20.41 2.74
C ARG A 238 -3.82 19.99 2.21
N TYR A 239 -3.68 18.71 1.84
CA TYR A 239 -2.39 18.13 1.45
C TYR A 239 -1.91 18.59 0.07
N TYR A 240 -2.82 18.65 -0.91
CA TYR A 240 -2.50 18.95 -2.31
C TYR A 240 -2.87 20.35 -2.76
N GLY A 241 -3.80 21.03 -2.05
CA GLY A 241 -4.36 22.29 -2.55
C GLY A 241 -4.98 22.11 -3.93
N ASP A 242 -4.53 22.92 -4.90
CA ASP A 242 -4.98 22.84 -6.29
C ASP A 242 -4.26 21.75 -7.13
N ASP A 243 -3.21 21.12 -6.58
CA ASP A 243 -2.32 20.17 -7.27
C ASP A 243 -2.74 18.69 -7.03
N LEU A 244 -4.01 18.37 -7.18
CA LEU A 244 -4.50 16.99 -7.02
C LEU A 244 -3.86 16.03 -8.03
N PRO A 245 -3.50 14.79 -7.61
CA PRO A 245 -2.99 13.77 -8.51
C PRO A 245 -4.00 13.38 -9.59
N ILE A 246 -3.51 12.93 -10.75
CA ILE A 246 -4.35 12.46 -11.86
C ILE A 246 -5.27 11.31 -11.40
N GLY A 247 -6.56 11.41 -11.69
CA GLY A 247 -7.55 10.41 -11.34
C GLY A 247 -8.10 10.52 -9.92
N VAL A 248 -7.68 11.54 -9.16
CA VAL A 248 -8.21 11.85 -7.83
C VAL A 248 -9.20 13.00 -7.92
N THR A 249 -10.38 12.81 -7.38
CA THR A 249 -11.43 13.85 -7.21
C THR A 249 -11.69 14.08 -5.72
N LEU A 250 -12.01 15.33 -5.36
CA LEU A 250 -12.45 15.70 -4.01
C LEU A 250 -13.85 15.19 -3.73
#